data_d39e69132251befb77c740a8e52b49e5
#
_entry.id   d39e69132251befb77c740a8e52b49e5
#
_cell.length_a   1.000
_cell.length_b   1.000
_cell.length_c   1.000
_cell.angle_alpha   90.00
_cell.angle_beta   90.00
_cell.angle_gamma   90.00
#
_symmetry.space_group_name_H-M   'P 1'
#
loop_
_entity.id
_entity.type
_entity.pdbx_description
1 polymer ?
#
loop_
_entity_poly.entity_id
_entity_poly.type
_entity_poly.pdbx_seq_one_letter_code
_entity_poly.pdbx_strand_id
1 'polypeptide(L)'
;MGLGGVYADGMEADLALTFSRPTDRRTRARAVSVGLKLTKDGNVLLREMQIQNPTAVMIARTAVAQDDITGDGTTTTVLVIGELLKQAERYLNEGLHPRVLVEGFDVAKRESLKFLETFMRATPGLEGVDREMLLCVARTALRTKLREELADKLTTIVVDAVLCIAKKEEPIDLHMVEIMTMKHQTDDETKLIQGLVLDHGARHPDMKRYVEDAYVLTCNISLEYERSEVNSTFMYADAEQREKMVAAERAYTDETVRKVIALKKEVCDGNDKGFVVITQKGIDPISLDLLCKENI
;
A
#
# COMPACT_ATOMS: atom_id res chain seq x y z
N MET A 1 33.97 1.87 -33.27
CA MET A 1 32.98 1.43 -32.28
C MET A 1 32.47 2.67 -31.55
N GLY A 2 31.67 3.44 -32.24
CA GLY A 2 31.14 4.69 -31.68
C GLY A 2 29.74 4.89 -32.18
N LEU A 3 28.76 4.41 -31.44
CA LEU A 3 27.32 4.72 -31.66
C LEU A 3 26.54 4.73 -30.35
N GLY A 4 27.20 4.68 -29.17
CA GLY A 4 26.53 4.72 -27.89
C GLY A 4 26.39 6.11 -27.24
N GLY A 5 27.20 7.09 -27.66
CA GLY A 5 27.29 8.38 -27.00
C GLY A 5 26.21 9.40 -27.36
N VAL A 6 25.71 9.34 -28.59
CA VAL A 6 24.85 10.43 -29.12
C VAL A 6 23.39 10.34 -28.66
N TYR A 7 22.93 9.18 -28.17
CA TYR A 7 21.54 9.00 -27.71
C TYR A 7 21.35 9.20 -26.20
N ALA A 8 22.43 9.18 -25.42
CA ALA A 8 22.37 9.41 -23.98
C ALA A 8 22.15 10.90 -23.65
N ASP A 9 22.80 11.80 -24.37
CA ASP A 9 22.77 13.25 -24.14
C ASP A 9 21.36 13.88 -24.18
N GLY A 10 20.54 13.48 -25.13
CA GLY A 10 19.20 14.02 -25.27
C GLY A 10 18.26 13.60 -24.14
N MET A 11 18.41 12.37 -23.66
CA MET A 11 17.47 11.77 -22.71
C MET A 11 17.82 12.08 -21.26
N GLU A 12 19.10 12.22 -20.92
CA GLU A 12 19.55 12.67 -19.59
C GLU A 12 19.22 14.16 -19.39
N ALA A 13 19.42 14.96 -20.42
CA ALA A 13 19.01 16.37 -20.43
C ALA A 13 17.48 16.52 -20.30
N ASP A 14 16.70 15.68 -20.96
CA ASP A 14 15.24 15.70 -20.88
C ASP A 14 14.73 15.21 -19.53
N LEU A 15 15.31 14.16 -18.93
CA LEU A 15 15.02 13.71 -17.58
C LEU A 15 15.40 14.79 -16.54
N ALA A 16 16.61 15.33 -16.63
CA ALA A 16 17.07 16.40 -15.73
C ALA A 16 16.28 17.68 -15.90
N LEU A 17 15.91 18.06 -17.13
CA LEU A 17 15.08 19.22 -17.44
C LEU A 17 13.62 19.04 -16.99
N THR A 18 13.12 17.82 -17.05
CA THR A 18 11.77 17.48 -16.55
C THR A 18 11.68 17.65 -15.04
N PHE A 19 12.75 17.33 -14.31
CA PHE A 19 12.81 17.48 -12.85
C PHE A 19 13.29 18.87 -12.37
N SER A 20 14.10 19.58 -13.17
CA SER A 20 14.76 20.83 -12.74
C SER A 20 13.98 22.12 -12.99
N ARG A 21 12.86 22.11 -13.72
CA ARG A 21 12.04 23.30 -13.96
C ARG A 21 11.20 23.66 -12.73
N PRO A 22 11.51 24.78 -12.01
CA PRO A 22 10.82 25.14 -10.78
C PRO A 22 9.36 25.60 -10.96
N THR A 23 8.97 25.92 -12.19
CA THR A 23 7.67 26.56 -12.49
C THR A 23 6.57 25.59 -12.89
N ASP A 24 6.91 24.37 -13.27
CA ASP A 24 5.90 23.36 -13.61
C ASP A 24 6.12 22.07 -12.82
N ARG A 25 5.78 22.13 -11.53
CA ARG A 25 5.87 20.98 -10.62
C ARG A 25 4.84 19.88 -10.91
N ARG A 26 4.14 19.95 -12.03
CA ARG A 26 3.19 18.95 -12.50
C ARG A 26 3.80 18.22 -13.68
N THR A 27 4.58 17.21 -13.43
CA THR A 27 5.15 16.41 -14.50
C THR A 27 4.05 15.60 -15.17
N ARG A 28 3.92 15.75 -16.47
CA ARG A 28 2.88 15.17 -17.29
C ARG A 28 3.41 13.87 -17.90
N ALA A 29 3.10 12.73 -17.30
CA ALA A 29 3.33 11.43 -17.93
C ALA A 29 2.16 11.09 -18.86
N ARG A 30 2.44 10.79 -20.13
CA ARG A 30 1.44 10.39 -21.12
C ARG A 30 1.41 8.87 -21.20
N ALA A 31 0.41 8.24 -20.65
CA ALA A 31 0.14 6.83 -20.87
C ALA A 31 -0.56 6.63 -22.23
N VAL A 32 -0.10 5.65 -23.00
CA VAL A 32 -0.52 5.43 -24.39
C VAL A 32 -1.96 4.95 -24.55
N SER A 33 -2.65 4.57 -23.50
CA SER A 33 -3.98 3.97 -23.61
C SER A 33 -5.09 4.52 -22.73
N VAL A 34 -4.83 5.17 -21.60
CA VAL A 34 -5.92 5.55 -20.70
C VAL A 34 -5.60 6.81 -19.89
N GLY A 35 -5.79 7.98 -20.49
CA GLY A 35 -5.89 9.22 -19.73
C GLY A 35 -4.56 9.86 -19.32
N LEU A 36 -4.68 11.10 -18.81
CA LEU A 36 -3.59 11.93 -18.33
C LEU A 36 -3.34 11.65 -16.86
N LYS A 37 -2.15 11.19 -16.50
CA LYS A 37 -1.76 11.00 -15.09
C LYS A 37 -0.87 12.15 -14.64
N LEU A 38 -1.26 12.84 -13.59
CA LEU A 38 -0.50 13.93 -12.97
C LEU A 38 0.11 13.42 -11.67
N THR A 39 1.42 13.58 -11.52
CA THR A 39 2.12 13.16 -10.30
C THR A 39 3.28 14.12 -9.99
N LYS A 40 3.60 14.27 -8.71
CA LYS A 40 4.83 14.89 -8.23
C LYS A 40 5.83 13.85 -7.72
N ASP A 41 5.41 12.58 -7.65
CA ASP A 41 6.25 11.50 -7.19
C ASP A 41 7.11 10.97 -8.32
N GLY A 42 8.44 10.92 -8.09
CA GLY A 42 9.40 10.45 -9.09
C GLY A 42 9.28 8.95 -9.36
N ASN A 43 8.93 8.13 -8.37
CA ASN A 43 8.73 6.69 -8.55
C ASN A 43 7.57 6.42 -9.50
N VAL A 44 6.40 7.03 -9.25
CA VAL A 44 5.22 6.90 -10.10
C VAL A 44 5.54 7.40 -11.52
N LEU A 45 6.24 8.54 -11.65
CA LEU A 45 6.64 9.07 -12.93
C LEU A 45 7.51 8.08 -13.73
N LEU A 46 8.57 7.55 -13.11
CA LEU A 46 9.52 6.65 -13.75
C LEU A 46 8.89 5.31 -14.15
N ARG A 47 7.91 4.82 -13.38
CA ARG A 47 7.16 3.60 -13.72
C ARG A 47 6.19 3.80 -14.88
N GLU A 48 5.57 4.96 -14.99
CA GLU A 48 4.63 5.29 -16.08
C GLU A 48 5.33 5.72 -17.38
N MET A 49 6.59 6.14 -17.30
CA MET A 49 7.39 6.47 -18.47
C MET A 49 7.77 5.20 -19.24
N GLN A 50 7.47 5.19 -20.54
CA GLN A 50 7.89 4.12 -21.45
C GLN A 50 9.35 4.32 -21.88
N ILE A 51 10.29 4.05 -20.98
CA ILE A 51 11.72 4.19 -21.22
C ILE A 51 12.21 3.00 -22.05
N GLN A 52 12.71 3.27 -23.26
CA GLN A 52 13.21 2.24 -24.18
C GLN A 52 14.71 1.99 -24.03
N ASN A 53 15.49 2.99 -23.67
CA ASN A 53 16.94 2.87 -23.53
C ASN A 53 17.31 2.04 -22.29
N PRO A 54 18.08 0.94 -22.43
CA PRO A 54 18.45 0.07 -21.32
C PRO A 54 19.20 0.79 -20.19
N THR A 55 20.08 1.74 -20.52
CA THR A 55 20.85 2.52 -19.53
C THR A 55 19.91 3.41 -18.70
N ALA A 56 18.97 4.08 -19.35
CA ALA A 56 17.98 4.89 -18.67
C ALA A 56 17.02 4.05 -17.81
N VAL A 57 16.70 2.81 -18.23
CA VAL A 57 15.96 1.86 -17.37
C VAL A 57 16.75 1.51 -16.12
N MET A 58 18.08 1.37 -16.19
CA MET A 58 18.92 1.13 -15.01
C MET A 58 18.88 2.31 -14.04
N ILE A 59 18.96 3.55 -14.55
CA ILE A 59 18.83 4.76 -13.73
C ILE A 59 17.46 4.80 -13.04
N ALA A 60 16.39 4.55 -13.78
CA ALA A 60 15.04 4.50 -13.26
C ALA A 60 14.89 3.44 -12.16
N ARG A 61 15.44 2.24 -12.35
CA ARG A 61 15.44 1.16 -11.34
C ARG A 61 16.22 1.55 -10.08
N THR A 62 17.33 2.27 -10.22
CA THR A 62 18.08 2.76 -9.05
C THR A 62 17.27 3.76 -8.23
N ALA A 63 16.55 4.66 -8.89
CA ALA A 63 15.66 5.60 -8.22
C ALA A 63 14.47 4.90 -7.55
N VAL A 64 13.89 3.87 -8.18
CA VAL A 64 12.83 3.05 -7.59
C VAL A 64 13.35 2.29 -6.36
N ALA A 65 14.55 1.71 -6.42
CA ALA A 65 15.16 1.04 -5.27
C ALA A 65 15.42 1.99 -4.09
N GLN A 66 15.76 3.26 -4.37
CA GLN A 66 15.85 4.29 -3.33
C GLN A 66 14.51 4.54 -2.66
N ASP A 67 13.44 4.59 -3.44
CA ASP A 67 12.07 4.77 -2.92
C ASP A 67 11.63 3.59 -2.06
N ASP A 68 11.91 2.38 -2.48
CA ASP A 68 11.55 1.15 -1.75
C ASP A 68 12.21 1.08 -0.35
N ILE A 69 13.38 1.71 -0.18
CA ILE A 69 14.11 1.73 1.10
C ILE A 69 13.71 2.92 1.97
N THR A 70 13.63 4.12 1.39
CA THR A 70 13.49 5.38 2.14
C THR A 70 12.14 6.06 1.94
N GLY A 71 11.37 5.68 0.93
CA GLY A 71 10.10 6.31 0.57
C GLY A 71 10.23 7.72 -0.02
N ASP A 72 11.45 8.21 -0.24
CA ASP A 72 11.72 9.53 -0.80
C ASP A 72 13.10 9.58 -1.49
N GLY A 73 13.42 10.72 -2.12
CA GLY A 73 14.73 10.95 -2.73
C GLY A 73 14.87 10.43 -4.17
N THR A 74 13.82 9.96 -4.81
CA THR A 74 13.84 9.46 -6.19
C THR A 74 14.37 10.50 -7.18
N THR A 75 13.84 11.70 -7.14
CA THR A 75 14.26 12.83 -7.99
C THR A 75 15.71 13.21 -7.71
N THR A 76 16.11 13.28 -6.44
CA THR A 76 17.48 13.59 -6.03
C THR A 76 18.46 12.56 -6.57
N THR A 77 18.11 11.28 -6.50
CA THR A 77 18.94 10.17 -7.04
C THR A 77 19.17 10.33 -8.53
N VAL A 78 18.11 10.59 -9.30
CA VAL A 78 18.23 10.80 -10.76
C VAL A 78 19.10 12.01 -11.08
N LEU A 79 18.91 13.13 -10.38
CA LEU A 79 19.71 14.35 -10.59
C LEU A 79 21.19 14.14 -10.27
N VAL A 80 21.51 13.43 -9.17
CA VAL A 80 22.89 13.11 -8.80
C VAL A 80 23.55 12.21 -9.86
N ILE A 81 22.84 11.17 -10.33
CA ILE A 81 23.34 10.30 -11.39
C ILE A 81 23.57 11.11 -12.67
N GLY A 82 22.62 11.92 -13.09
CA GLY A 82 22.71 12.75 -14.29
C GLY A 82 23.90 13.71 -14.23
N GLU A 83 24.11 14.40 -13.11
CA GLU A 83 25.24 15.32 -12.96
C GLU A 83 26.58 14.59 -12.92
N LEU A 84 26.68 13.43 -12.25
CA LEU A 84 27.89 12.60 -12.27
C LEU A 84 28.24 12.13 -13.68
N LEU A 85 27.26 11.68 -14.44
CA LEU A 85 27.47 11.24 -15.84
C LEU A 85 27.88 12.41 -16.74
N LYS A 86 27.28 13.57 -16.57
CA LYS A 86 27.65 14.78 -17.30
C LYS A 86 29.10 15.21 -17.04
N GLN A 87 29.55 15.16 -15.79
CA GLN A 87 30.94 15.42 -15.45
C GLN A 87 31.87 14.31 -16.00
N ALA A 88 31.44 13.07 -15.96
CA ALA A 88 32.16 11.94 -16.54
C ALA A 88 32.40 12.12 -18.05
N GLU A 89 31.37 12.52 -18.78
CA GLU A 89 31.46 12.80 -20.21
C GLU A 89 32.50 13.87 -20.52
N ARG A 90 32.54 14.95 -19.74
CA ARG A 90 33.56 15.99 -19.91
C ARG A 90 34.97 15.43 -19.84
N TYR A 91 35.30 14.61 -18.83
CA TYR A 91 36.62 14.03 -18.68
C TYR A 91 36.94 12.98 -19.76
N LEU A 92 35.94 12.23 -20.22
CA LEU A 92 36.10 11.32 -21.36
C LEU A 92 36.46 12.06 -22.64
N ASN A 93 35.82 13.21 -22.88
CA ASN A 93 36.13 14.07 -24.02
C ASN A 93 37.53 14.72 -23.94
N GLU A 94 38.03 14.93 -22.74
CA GLU A 94 39.41 15.37 -22.46
C GLU A 94 40.45 14.23 -22.66
N GLY A 95 40.00 12.99 -22.95
CA GLY A 95 40.88 11.84 -23.24
C GLY A 95 41.11 10.91 -22.06
N LEU A 96 40.44 11.10 -20.94
CA LEU A 96 40.54 10.18 -19.80
C LEU A 96 39.94 8.82 -20.13
N HIS A 97 40.64 7.74 -19.83
CA HIS A 97 40.11 6.40 -20.09
C HIS A 97 38.96 6.04 -19.12
N PRO A 98 37.84 5.47 -19.60
CA PRO A 98 36.67 5.14 -18.78
C PRO A 98 36.98 4.32 -17.53
N ARG A 99 37.93 3.39 -17.61
CA ARG A 99 38.35 2.56 -16.48
C ARG A 99 38.90 3.39 -15.31
N VAL A 100 39.77 4.39 -15.62
CA VAL A 100 40.34 5.27 -14.61
C VAL A 100 39.25 6.09 -13.91
N LEU A 101 38.24 6.52 -14.69
CA LEU A 101 37.09 7.25 -14.16
C LEU A 101 36.26 6.39 -13.20
N VAL A 102 36.00 5.13 -13.57
CA VAL A 102 35.26 4.18 -12.69
C VAL A 102 36.04 3.91 -11.40
N GLU A 103 37.35 3.70 -11.48
CA GLU A 103 38.21 3.55 -10.28
C GLU A 103 38.15 4.81 -9.39
N GLY A 104 38.12 6.00 -9.98
CA GLY A 104 37.92 7.26 -9.26
C GLY A 104 36.55 7.34 -8.56
N PHE A 105 35.48 6.92 -9.21
CA PHE A 105 34.17 6.85 -8.59
C PHE A 105 34.10 5.85 -7.44
N ASP A 106 34.76 4.70 -7.55
CA ASP A 106 34.82 3.73 -6.45
C ASP A 106 35.57 4.26 -5.22
N VAL A 107 36.64 5.02 -5.44
CA VAL A 107 37.34 5.70 -4.35
C VAL A 107 36.47 6.77 -3.71
N ALA A 108 35.86 7.64 -4.52
CA ALA A 108 34.98 8.70 -4.06
C ALA A 108 33.78 8.13 -3.27
N LYS A 109 33.14 7.05 -3.75
CA LYS A 109 32.07 6.34 -3.05
C LYS A 109 32.50 5.88 -1.65
N ARG A 110 33.66 5.19 -1.54
CA ARG A 110 34.14 4.69 -0.25
C ARG A 110 34.41 5.81 0.74
N GLU A 111 35.08 6.86 0.30
CA GLU A 111 35.39 8.00 1.17
C GLU A 111 34.12 8.80 1.55
N SER A 112 33.18 8.95 0.65
CA SER A 112 31.88 9.57 0.94
C SER A 112 31.08 8.78 1.97
N LEU A 113 31.06 7.44 1.89
CA LEU A 113 30.37 6.60 2.88
C LEU A 113 31.02 6.73 4.26
N LYS A 114 32.34 6.69 4.36
CA LYS A 114 33.05 6.93 5.63
C LYS A 114 32.75 8.31 6.22
N PHE A 115 32.72 9.33 5.37
CA PHE A 115 32.38 10.68 5.81
C PHE A 115 30.95 10.74 6.32
N LEU A 116 29.99 10.11 5.62
CA LEU A 116 28.59 10.08 6.03
C LEU A 116 28.39 9.40 7.40
N GLU A 117 29.16 8.34 7.70
CA GLU A 117 29.13 7.69 9.02
C GLU A 117 29.53 8.64 10.15
N THR A 118 30.49 9.54 9.90
CA THR A 118 30.89 10.55 10.87
C THR A 118 30.00 11.76 10.93
N PHE A 119 29.31 12.07 9.81
CA PHE A 119 28.48 13.24 9.66
C PHE A 119 27.02 13.00 10.11
N MET A 120 26.56 11.75 10.02
CA MET A 120 25.19 11.43 10.44
C MET A 120 25.02 11.65 11.95
N ARG A 121 23.87 12.19 12.33
CA ARG A 121 23.46 12.23 13.73
C ARG A 121 22.91 10.87 14.11
N ALA A 122 23.41 10.30 15.19
CA ALA A 122 22.83 9.09 15.76
C ALA A 122 21.39 9.38 16.16
N THR A 123 20.46 8.68 15.52
CA THR A 123 19.05 8.71 15.90
C THR A 123 18.85 7.62 16.95
N PRO A 124 18.30 7.91 18.13
CA PRO A 124 17.94 6.86 19.06
C PRO A 124 16.97 5.89 18.35
N GLY A 125 17.06 4.61 18.67
CA GLY A 125 16.11 3.60 18.12
C GLY A 125 14.67 3.98 18.45
N LEU A 126 13.69 3.29 17.86
CA LEU A 126 12.26 3.60 17.98
C LEU A 126 11.77 3.86 19.40
N GLU A 127 12.40 3.25 20.40
CA GLU A 127 12.11 3.46 21.83
C GLU A 127 12.48 4.85 22.36
N GLY A 128 13.35 5.58 21.64
CA GLY A 128 13.82 6.92 22.02
C GLY A 128 13.48 8.01 21.01
N VAL A 129 12.72 7.70 19.95
CA VAL A 129 12.34 8.71 18.97
C VAL A 129 11.15 9.50 19.49
N ASP A 130 11.40 10.79 19.71
CA ASP A 130 10.35 11.71 20.09
C ASP A 130 9.29 11.81 18.95
N ARG A 131 8.02 11.78 19.32
CA ARG A 131 6.90 11.96 18.39
C ARG A 131 7.04 13.26 17.59
N GLU A 132 7.58 14.31 18.16
CA GLU A 132 7.82 15.58 17.44
C GLU A 132 8.84 15.42 16.31
N MET A 133 9.88 14.64 16.52
CA MET A 133 10.87 14.33 15.47
C MET A 133 10.22 13.55 14.32
N LEU A 134 9.39 12.55 14.61
CA LEU A 134 8.64 11.81 13.58
C LEU A 134 7.71 12.73 12.80
N LEU A 135 7.03 13.66 13.46
CA LEU A 135 6.20 14.66 12.79
C LEU A 135 7.03 15.55 11.86
N CYS A 136 8.22 15.98 12.27
CA CYS A 136 9.10 16.78 11.42
C CYS A 136 9.57 16.02 10.17
N VAL A 137 9.96 14.76 10.31
CA VAL A 137 10.39 13.91 9.21
C VAL A 137 9.24 13.66 8.23
N ALA A 138 8.09 13.23 8.73
CA ALA A 138 6.90 12.97 7.91
C ALA A 138 6.41 14.25 7.20
N ARG A 139 6.40 15.38 7.89
CA ARG A 139 6.03 16.68 7.30
C ARG A 139 6.95 17.05 6.15
N THR A 140 8.25 16.87 6.32
CA THR A 140 9.24 17.17 5.27
C THR A 140 8.98 16.34 4.03
N ALA A 141 8.76 15.03 4.17
CA ALA A 141 8.47 14.13 3.05
C ALA A 141 7.13 14.46 2.37
N LEU A 142 6.07 14.70 3.13
CA LEU A 142 4.74 14.96 2.59
C LEU A 142 4.64 16.32 1.89
N ARG A 143 5.28 17.37 2.41
CA ARG A 143 5.28 18.72 1.80
C ARG A 143 5.97 18.77 0.44
N THR A 144 6.88 17.82 0.14
CA THR A 144 7.47 17.72 -1.21
C THR A 144 6.46 17.29 -2.27
N LYS A 145 5.42 16.57 -1.89
CA LYS A 145 4.45 15.94 -2.80
C LYS A 145 3.06 16.59 -2.75
N LEU A 146 2.62 17.02 -1.57
CA LEU A 146 1.29 17.55 -1.32
C LEU A 146 1.28 19.05 -1.08
N ARG A 147 0.09 19.65 -1.08
CA ARG A 147 -0.11 21.04 -0.63
C ARG A 147 0.19 21.12 0.87
N GLU A 148 0.71 22.24 1.32
CA GLU A 148 1.16 22.44 2.69
C GLU A 148 0.08 22.13 3.73
N GLU A 149 -1.13 22.67 3.55
CA GLU A 149 -2.26 22.47 4.45
C GLU A 149 -2.67 21.01 4.60
N LEU A 150 -2.75 20.28 3.47
CA LEU A 150 -3.09 18.86 3.45
C LEU A 150 -1.93 18.02 4.01
N ALA A 151 -0.69 18.36 3.68
CA ALA A 151 0.48 17.67 4.18
C ALA A 151 0.57 17.73 5.71
N ASP A 152 0.27 18.87 6.29
CA ASP A 152 0.32 19.06 7.75
C ASP A 152 -0.76 18.23 8.48
N LYS A 153 -1.97 18.15 7.91
CA LYS A 153 -3.03 17.28 8.44
C LYS A 153 -2.66 15.80 8.36
N LEU A 154 -2.19 15.37 7.17
CA LEU A 154 -1.81 13.97 6.94
C LEU A 154 -0.56 13.57 7.74
N THR A 155 0.32 14.51 8.07
CA THR A 155 1.51 14.24 8.88
C THR A 155 1.15 13.57 10.21
N THR A 156 0.18 14.12 10.91
CA THR A 156 -0.27 13.56 12.19
C THR A 156 -0.88 12.16 12.01
N ILE A 157 -1.72 11.99 10.99
CA ILE A 157 -2.37 10.72 10.68
C ILE A 157 -1.34 9.63 10.37
N VAL A 158 -0.34 9.95 9.53
CA VAL A 158 0.71 9.01 9.14
C VAL A 158 1.57 8.60 10.34
N VAL A 159 1.98 9.55 11.16
CA VAL A 159 2.78 9.25 12.36
C VAL A 159 2.01 8.39 13.34
N ASP A 160 0.75 8.73 13.60
CA ASP A 160 -0.10 7.95 14.52
C ASP A 160 -0.38 6.54 13.96
N ALA A 161 -0.56 6.39 12.64
CA ALA A 161 -0.70 5.09 11.99
C ALA A 161 0.57 4.22 12.16
N VAL A 162 1.75 4.80 11.91
CA VAL A 162 3.03 4.09 12.09
C VAL A 162 3.24 3.68 13.53
N LEU A 163 2.92 4.55 14.49
CA LEU A 163 3.02 4.23 15.92
C LEU A 163 2.03 3.13 16.36
N CYS A 164 0.84 3.06 15.73
CA CYS A 164 -0.12 1.99 15.98
C CYS A 164 0.38 0.59 15.58
N ILE A 165 1.11 0.50 14.47
CA ILE A 165 1.61 -0.79 13.95
C ILE A 165 2.99 -1.15 14.48
N ALA A 166 3.71 -0.18 15.07
CA ALA A 166 5.05 -0.39 15.60
C ALA A 166 5.04 -1.38 16.76
N LYS A 167 5.75 -2.48 16.63
CA LYS A 167 6.00 -3.46 17.69
C LYS A 167 7.42 -3.36 18.17
N LYS A 168 7.63 -3.66 19.45
CA LYS A 168 8.97 -3.74 20.02
C LYS A 168 9.74 -4.89 19.38
N GLU A 169 10.99 -4.62 19.00
CA GLU A 169 11.94 -5.62 18.48
C GLU A 169 11.60 -6.22 17.10
N GLU A 170 10.50 -5.81 16.45
CA GLU A 170 10.14 -6.24 15.10
C GLU A 170 10.26 -5.08 14.10
N PRO A 171 10.67 -5.36 12.84
CA PRO A 171 10.61 -4.36 11.79
C PRO A 171 9.16 -3.97 11.51
N ILE A 172 8.94 -2.69 11.19
CA ILE A 172 7.59 -2.19 10.89
C ILE A 172 7.13 -2.77 9.55
N ASP A 173 6.00 -3.46 9.57
CA ASP A 173 5.34 -3.98 8.39
C ASP A 173 4.28 -2.98 7.88
N LEU A 174 4.61 -2.28 6.78
CA LEU A 174 3.74 -1.29 6.17
C LEU A 174 2.44 -1.88 5.59
N HIS A 175 2.38 -3.19 5.34
CA HIS A 175 1.16 -3.88 4.90
C HIS A 175 0.08 -3.93 5.98
N MET A 176 0.43 -3.66 7.23
CA MET A 176 -0.54 -3.55 8.33
C MET A 176 -1.35 -2.25 8.28
N VAL A 177 -0.96 -1.28 7.46
CA VAL A 177 -1.74 -0.05 7.23
C VAL A 177 -2.47 -0.15 5.90
N GLU A 178 -3.79 -0.24 5.96
CA GLU A 178 -4.63 -0.22 4.77
C GLU A 178 -5.09 1.20 4.46
N ILE A 179 -4.90 1.64 3.22
CA ILE A 179 -5.34 2.94 2.74
C ILE A 179 -6.61 2.75 1.91
N MET A 180 -7.75 3.05 2.52
CA MET A 180 -9.04 3.03 1.83
C MET A 180 -9.33 4.38 1.16
N THR A 181 -9.41 4.37 -0.16
CA THR A 181 -9.81 5.55 -0.95
C THR A 181 -11.32 5.58 -1.13
N MET A 182 -11.95 6.63 -0.62
CA MET A 182 -13.38 6.86 -0.80
C MET A 182 -13.60 8.11 -1.65
N LYS A 183 -14.51 8.02 -2.62
CA LYS A 183 -14.99 9.19 -3.36
C LYS A 183 -15.96 9.97 -2.47
N HIS A 184 -15.45 10.96 -1.78
CA HIS A 184 -16.23 11.80 -0.86
C HIS A 184 -16.04 13.29 -1.20
N GLN A 185 -16.40 14.18 -0.30
CA GLN A 185 -16.51 15.62 -0.56
C GLN A 185 -15.14 16.30 -0.71
N THR A 186 -14.22 16.08 0.22
CA THR A 186 -12.90 16.72 0.25
C THR A 186 -11.80 15.82 0.77
N ASP A 187 -10.55 16.09 0.35
CA ASP A 187 -9.36 15.40 0.85
C ASP A 187 -9.11 15.67 2.35
N ASP A 188 -9.65 16.79 2.84
CA ASP A 188 -9.50 17.24 4.22
C ASP A 188 -10.21 16.35 5.25
N GLU A 189 -11.13 15.50 4.83
CA GLU A 189 -11.87 14.58 5.70
C GLU A 189 -11.14 13.25 5.93
N THR A 190 -9.97 13.09 5.35
CA THR A 190 -9.12 11.92 5.60
C THR A 190 -8.76 11.83 7.08
N LYS A 191 -8.97 10.66 7.68
CA LYS A 191 -8.71 10.41 9.09
C LYS A 191 -8.17 9.01 9.35
N LEU A 192 -7.44 8.85 10.43
CA LEU A 192 -7.03 7.55 10.94
C LEU A 192 -8.20 6.87 11.65
N ILE A 193 -8.44 5.61 11.29
CA ILE A 193 -9.32 4.70 12.02
C ILE A 193 -8.44 3.65 12.71
N GLN A 194 -8.52 3.57 14.02
CA GLN A 194 -7.83 2.53 14.78
C GLN A 194 -8.67 1.25 14.74
N GLY A 195 -8.47 0.44 13.72
CA GLY A 195 -9.24 -0.76 13.47
C GLY A 195 -9.34 -1.08 11.98
N LEU A 196 -10.32 -1.84 11.59
CA LEU A 196 -10.61 -2.22 10.22
C LEU A 196 -11.71 -1.33 9.63
N VAL A 197 -11.50 -0.88 8.39
CA VAL A 197 -12.53 -0.25 7.56
C VAL A 197 -12.94 -1.25 6.49
N LEU A 198 -14.20 -1.67 6.52
CA LEU A 198 -14.75 -2.60 5.55
C LEU A 198 -15.68 -1.84 4.59
N ASP A 199 -15.55 -2.12 3.28
CA ASP A 199 -16.42 -1.55 2.24
C ASP A 199 -17.81 -2.19 2.21
N HIS A 200 -18.20 -2.83 3.29
CA HIS A 200 -19.49 -3.52 3.43
C HIS A 200 -20.07 -3.25 4.82
N GLY A 201 -21.37 -2.98 4.82
CA GLY A 201 -22.15 -2.81 6.04
C GLY A 201 -22.94 -4.05 6.42
N ALA A 202 -23.89 -3.87 7.34
CA ALA A 202 -24.86 -4.90 7.69
C ALA A 202 -25.62 -5.39 6.45
N ARG A 203 -25.69 -6.70 6.28
CA ARG A 203 -26.29 -7.34 5.09
C ARG A 203 -27.80 -7.45 5.14
N HIS A 204 -28.37 -7.36 6.32
CA HIS A 204 -29.83 -7.38 6.49
C HIS A 204 -30.35 -6.00 6.97
N PRO A 205 -31.46 -5.49 6.42
CA PRO A 205 -31.99 -4.16 6.76
C PRO A 205 -32.35 -4.00 8.26
N ASP A 206 -32.77 -5.05 8.92
CA ASP A 206 -33.17 -5.05 10.31
C ASP A 206 -32.01 -5.28 11.29
N MET A 207 -30.79 -5.52 10.81
CA MET A 207 -29.60 -5.61 11.64
C MET A 207 -29.21 -4.24 12.20
N LYS A 208 -28.70 -4.23 13.42
CA LYS A 208 -28.16 -3.03 14.07
C LYS A 208 -27.01 -2.48 13.24
N ARG A 209 -27.03 -1.18 13.00
CA ARG A 209 -25.96 -0.48 12.27
C ARG A 209 -24.78 -0.07 13.17
N TYR A 210 -24.99 -0.10 14.45
CA TYR A 210 -24.01 0.30 15.47
C TYR A 210 -24.10 -0.64 16.66
N VAL A 211 -22.97 -1.18 17.09
CA VAL A 211 -22.86 -2.09 18.23
C VAL A 211 -21.66 -1.67 19.06
N GLU A 212 -21.88 -1.39 20.32
CA GLU A 212 -20.82 -1.05 21.28
C GLU A 212 -20.35 -2.30 22.03
N ASP A 213 -19.08 -2.30 22.41
CA ASP A 213 -18.44 -3.32 23.25
C ASP A 213 -18.79 -4.76 22.82
N ALA A 214 -18.58 -5.04 21.51
CA ALA A 214 -18.99 -6.29 20.90
C ALA A 214 -17.86 -7.33 20.88
N TYR A 215 -18.23 -8.60 21.10
CA TYR A 215 -17.39 -9.72 20.72
C TYR A 215 -17.39 -9.88 19.20
N VAL A 216 -16.22 -10.03 18.61
CA VAL A 216 -16.05 -10.16 17.16
C VAL A 216 -15.62 -11.58 16.82
N LEU A 217 -16.45 -12.29 16.06
CA LEU A 217 -16.09 -13.59 15.47
C LEU A 217 -15.57 -13.35 14.05
N THR A 218 -14.31 -13.65 13.81
CA THR A 218 -13.73 -13.70 12.47
C THR A 218 -13.70 -15.14 11.97
N CYS A 219 -14.26 -15.39 10.80
CA CYS A 219 -14.29 -16.73 10.24
C CYS A 219 -14.12 -16.71 8.71
N ASN A 220 -13.71 -17.86 8.17
CA ASN A 220 -13.59 -18.09 6.74
C ASN A 220 -14.49 -19.27 6.31
N ILE A 221 -15.69 -19.35 6.91
CA ILE A 221 -16.67 -20.38 6.64
C ILE A 221 -17.77 -19.81 5.77
N SER A 222 -18.16 -20.55 4.73
CA SER A 222 -19.34 -20.21 3.94
C SER A 222 -20.61 -20.51 4.72
N LEU A 223 -21.48 -19.51 4.85
CA LEU A 223 -22.82 -19.63 5.42
C LEU A 223 -23.89 -19.55 4.32
N GLU A 224 -23.51 -19.94 3.11
CA GLU A 224 -24.38 -20.05 1.96
C GLU A 224 -24.20 -21.44 1.31
N TYR A 225 -25.11 -21.75 0.40
CA TYR A 225 -24.95 -22.93 -0.43
C TYR A 225 -23.74 -22.75 -1.36
N GLU A 226 -22.71 -23.56 -1.14
CA GLU A 226 -21.48 -23.53 -1.93
C GLU A 226 -21.47 -24.70 -2.92
N ARG A 227 -21.26 -24.41 -4.20
CA ARG A 227 -21.06 -25.44 -5.21
C ARG A 227 -19.75 -26.14 -4.93
N SER A 228 -19.76 -27.49 -4.92
CA SER A 228 -18.51 -28.23 -4.79
C SER A 228 -17.56 -27.92 -5.96
N GLU A 229 -16.27 -27.74 -5.66
CA GLU A 229 -15.23 -27.50 -6.68
C GLU A 229 -15.05 -28.70 -7.62
N VAL A 230 -15.45 -29.90 -7.15
CA VAL A 230 -15.44 -31.13 -7.94
C VAL A 230 -16.77 -31.24 -8.67
N ASN A 231 -16.73 -31.40 -10.00
CA ASN A 231 -17.90 -31.71 -10.81
C ASN A 231 -18.48 -33.08 -10.43
N SER A 232 -19.20 -33.13 -9.33
CA SER A 232 -19.93 -34.31 -8.88
C SER A 232 -21.38 -34.16 -9.28
N THR A 233 -21.90 -35.16 -9.96
CA THR A 233 -23.32 -35.24 -10.35
C THR A 233 -23.99 -36.28 -9.46
N PHE A 234 -24.98 -35.84 -8.69
CA PHE A 234 -25.83 -36.79 -7.99
C PHE A 234 -26.93 -37.23 -8.93
N MET A 235 -27.07 -38.52 -9.10
CA MET A 235 -28.19 -39.14 -9.83
C MET A 235 -29.28 -39.53 -8.83
N TYR A 236 -30.48 -38.98 -9.03
CA TYR A 236 -31.66 -39.35 -8.28
C TYR A 236 -32.74 -39.91 -9.25
N ALA A 237 -33.39 -40.96 -8.86
CA ALA A 237 -34.43 -41.61 -9.68
C ALA A 237 -35.79 -41.01 -9.41
N ASP A 238 -36.08 -40.48 -8.22
CA ASP A 238 -37.35 -40.03 -7.76
C ASP A 238 -37.33 -38.57 -7.25
N ALA A 239 -38.47 -37.89 -7.39
CA ALA A 239 -38.66 -36.53 -6.90
C ALA A 239 -38.45 -36.45 -5.35
N GLU A 240 -38.85 -37.46 -4.63
CA GLU A 240 -38.72 -37.56 -3.19
C GLU A 240 -37.23 -37.59 -2.75
N GLN A 241 -36.38 -38.29 -3.49
CA GLN A 241 -34.93 -38.30 -3.23
C GLN A 241 -34.32 -36.91 -3.46
N ARG A 242 -34.78 -36.20 -4.48
CA ARG A 242 -34.33 -34.83 -4.74
C ARG A 242 -34.69 -33.88 -3.60
N GLU A 243 -35.96 -33.96 -3.11
CA GLU A 243 -36.40 -33.13 -1.99
C GLU A 243 -35.61 -33.41 -0.72
N LYS A 244 -35.32 -34.67 -0.40
CA LYS A 244 -34.48 -35.07 0.72
C LYS A 244 -33.05 -34.53 0.60
N MET A 245 -32.48 -34.52 -0.58
CA MET A 245 -31.18 -33.93 -0.84
C MET A 245 -31.14 -32.42 -0.60
N VAL A 246 -32.09 -31.69 -1.17
CA VAL A 246 -32.18 -30.25 -0.97
C VAL A 246 -32.41 -29.92 0.51
N ALA A 247 -33.20 -30.72 1.21
CA ALA A 247 -33.41 -30.55 2.64
C ALA A 247 -32.15 -30.83 3.46
N ALA A 248 -31.34 -31.83 3.06
CA ALA A 248 -30.08 -32.14 3.72
C ALA A 248 -29.02 -31.05 3.52
N GLU A 249 -28.92 -30.47 2.32
CA GLU A 249 -28.03 -29.35 2.03
C GLU A 249 -28.38 -28.11 2.86
N ARG A 250 -29.66 -27.79 2.97
CA ARG A 250 -30.12 -26.68 3.83
C ARG A 250 -29.85 -26.97 5.30
N ALA A 251 -30.09 -28.20 5.76
CA ALA A 251 -29.84 -28.59 7.13
C ALA A 251 -28.37 -28.43 7.54
N TYR A 252 -27.43 -28.66 6.62
CA TYR A 252 -26.00 -28.44 6.86
C TYR A 252 -25.66 -26.96 7.09
N THR A 253 -26.15 -26.06 6.21
CA THR A 253 -25.95 -24.62 6.36
C THR A 253 -26.62 -24.12 7.65
N ASP A 254 -27.84 -24.53 7.93
CA ASP A 254 -28.57 -24.18 9.14
C ASP A 254 -27.84 -24.65 10.41
N GLU A 255 -27.24 -25.86 10.39
CA GLU A 255 -26.46 -26.37 11.52
C GLU A 255 -25.23 -25.51 11.79
N THR A 256 -24.55 -25.04 10.72
CA THR A 256 -23.40 -24.16 10.86
C THR A 256 -23.79 -22.81 11.45
N VAL A 257 -24.90 -22.23 11.00
CA VAL A 257 -25.45 -21.00 11.56
C VAL A 257 -25.83 -21.18 13.04
N ARG A 258 -26.44 -22.32 13.39
CA ARG A 258 -26.79 -22.63 14.80
C ARG A 258 -25.57 -22.75 15.67
N LYS A 259 -24.40 -23.23 15.17
CA LYS A 259 -23.14 -23.24 15.92
C LYS A 259 -22.68 -21.83 16.23
N VAL A 260 -22.78 -20.90 15.27
CA VAL A 260 -22.48 -19.47 15.50
C VAL A 260 -23.42 -18.86 16.56
N ILE A 261 -24.71 -19.15 16.47
CA ILE A 261 -25.69 -18.70 17.47
C ILE A 261 -25.42 -19.29 18.85
N ALA A 262 -25.06 -20.56 18.93
CA ALA A 262 -24.69 -21.21 20.19
C ALA A 262 -23.46 -20.56 20.83
N LEU A 263 -22.43 -20.30 20.03
CA LEU A 263 -21.22 -19.59 20.48
C LEU A 263 -21.57 -18.19 21.03
N LYS A 264 -22.44 -17.44 20.35
CA LYS A 264 -22.92 -16.17 20.87
C LYS A 264 -23.56 -16.33 22.23
N LYS A 265 -24.47 -17.31 22.39
CA LYS A 265 -25.15 -17.54 23.67
C LYS A 265 -24.17 -17.90 24.78
N GLU A 266 -23.14 -18.67 24.46
CA GLU A 266 -22.09 -19.03 25.41
C GLU A 266 -21.24 -17.83 25.85
N VAL A 267 -20.80 -17.01 24.89
CA VAL A 267 -19.86 -15.91 25.14
C VAL A 267 -20.55 -14.67 25.71
N CYS A 268 -21.81 -14.41 25.30
CA CYS A 268 -22.58 -13.25 25.74
C CYS A 268 -23.49 -13.55 26.92
N ASP A 269 -23.52 -14.79 27.44
CA ASP A 269 -24.37 -15.15 28.57
C ASP A 269 -23.92 -14.40 29.83
N GLY A 270 -24.86 -13.67 30.42
CA GLY A 270 -24.60 -12.82 31.59
C GLY A 270 -23.91 -11.47 31.35
N ASN A 271 -23.63 -11.12 30.10
CA ASN A 271 -23.03 -9.84 29.68
C ASN A 271 -23.93 -9.09 28.70
N ASP A 272 -23.99 -7.76 28.85
CA ASP A 272 -24.78 -6.88 27.97
C ASP A 272 -24.01 -6.50 26.69
N LYS A 273 -23.07 -7.37 26.29
CA LYS A 273 -22.18 -7.14 25.14
C LYS A 273 -22.80 -7.59 23.82
N GLY A 274 -22.51 -6.84 22.76
CA GLY A 274 -22.92 -7.22 21.42
C GLY A 274 -22.10 -8.37 20.84
N PHE A 275 -22.55 -8.90 19.71
CA PHE A 275 -21.83 -9.93 18.97
C PHE A 275 -21.85 -9.60 17.47
N VAL A 276 -20.70 -9.61 16.82
CA VAL A 276 -20.54 -9.28 15.41
C VAL A 276 -19.77 -10.40 14.71
N VAL A 277 -20.25 -10.79 13.54
CA VAL A 277 -19.59 -11.80 12.69
C VAL A 277 -18.99 -11.13 11.47
N ILE A 278 -17.71 -11.37 11.22
CA ILE A 278 -16.98 -10.93 10.05
C ILE A 278 -16.51 -12.16 9.28
N THR A 279 -16.98 -12.32 8.05
CA THR A 279 -16.58 -13.44 7.18
C THR A 279 -16.19 -12.94 5.79
N GLN A 280 -15.21 -13.62 5.18
CA GLN A 280 -14.84 -13.39 3.77
C GLN A 280 -15.78 -14.09 2.79
N LYS A 281 -16.47 -15.15 3.26
CA LYS A 281 -17.40 -15.92 2.44
C LYS A 281 -18.80 -15.32 2.48
N GLY A 282 -19.64 -15.73 1.53
CA GLY A 282 -21.02 -15.28 1.47
C GLY A 282 -21.89 -15.83 2.60
N ILE A 283 -22.99 -15.12 2.86
CA ILE A 283 -24.04 -15.52 3.80
C ILE A 283 -25.38 -15.52 3.04
N ASP A 284 -26.06 -16.63 3.08
CA ASP A 284 -27.38 -16.79 2.45
C ASP A 284 -28.43 -15.89 3.14
N PRO A 285 -29.40 -15.30 2.41
CA PRO A 285 -30.48 -14.51 3.00
C PRO A 285 -31.23 -15.21 4.14
N ILE A 286 -31.47 -16.51 4.04
CA ILE A 286 -32.11 -17.29 5.12
C ILE A 286 -31.24 -17.35 6.36
N SER A 287 -29.95 -17.53 6.19
CA SER A 287 -28.97 -17.51 7.28
C SER A 287 -28.89 -16.12 7.93
N LEU A 288 -28.96 -15.06 7.12
CA LEU A 288 -29.01 -13.67 7.61
C LEU A 288 -30.25 -13.42 8.49
N ASP A 289 -31.42 -13.93 8.07
CA ASP A 289 -32.66 -13.83 8.87
C ASP A 289 -32.51 -14.52 10.24
N LEU A 290 -31.87 -15.69 10.28
CA LEU A 290 -31.63 -16.40 11.53
C LEU A 290 -30.67 -15.64 12.46
N LEU A 291 -29.59 -15.09 11.90
CA LEU A 291 -28.62 -14.27 12.65
C LEU A 291 -29.28 -12.98 13.15
N CYS A 292 -30.06 -12.31 12.31
CA CYS A 292 -30.77 -11.08 12.65
C CYS A 292 -31.76 -11.29 13.82
N LYS A 293 -32.51 -12.39 13.83
CA LYS A 293 -33.44 -12.75 14.93
C LYS A 293 -32.74 -12.89 16.28
N GLU A 294 -31.49 -13.31 16.25
CA GLU A 294 -30.66 -13.44 17.45
C GLU A 294 -29.84 -12.17 17.75
N ASN A 295 -30.06 -11.06 17.07
CA ASN A 295 -29.30 -9.81 17.20
C ASN A 295 -27.78 -9.97 16.96
N ILE A 296 -27.40 -10.69 15.91
CA ILE A 296 -26.01 -10.83 15.43
C ILE A 296 -25.83 -9.96 14.20
#